data_b193b68fe4aa31a3e121dedf960ac30c
#
_entry.id   b193b68fe4aa31a3e121dedf960ac30c
#
_cell.length_a   1.000
_cell.length_b   1.000
_cell.length_c   1.000
_cell.angle_alpha   90.00
_cell.angle_beta   90.00
_cell.angle_gamma   90.00
#
_symmetry.space_group_name_H-M   'P 1'
#
loop_
_entity.id
_entity.type
_entity.pdbx_description
1 polymer ?
#
loop_
_entity_poly.entity_id
_entity_poly.type
_entity_poly.pdbx_seq_one_letter_code
_entity_poly.pdbx_strand_id
1 'polypeptide(L)'
;MLRVEQLSKSFGQVEAIKDITVEFAQGEFNCIVGPSGCGKTTLLKCLSGLMPPTGGRVALDGVTVTRPPKQMALVFQDYSRSLFPWMTVRQNVAFPLRNKGLAKSEITRLVEEAVEAVGLTHAIDRYPWQLSGGMQQRTSIARAIAYQPEILLMDEPFASVDAQTRANLEDLMLSIKARYGMTILFVTHDIDESVYLGDRIVVLSSSPTVVQEILTVPLPVARDQITTKEDPQFLHLRSHVFREIMAAQAG
;
A
#
# COMPACT_ATOMS: atom_id res chain seq x y z
N MET A 1 3.84 8.79 13.03
CA MET A 1 5.10 8.68 12.28
C MET A 1 5.65 7.27 12.42
N LEU A 2 5.93 6.57 11.30
CA LEU A 2 6.48 5.22 11.29
C LEU A 2 7.99 5.27 11.07
N ARG A 3 8.75 4.67 11.96
CA ARG A 3 10.22 4.57 11.89
C ARG A 3 10.67 3.13 11.79
N VAL A 4 11.66 2.90 10.95
CA VAL A 4 12.36 1.62 10.79
C VAL A 4 13.82 1.86 11.14
N GLU A 5 14.33 1.13 12.10
CA GLU A 5 15.68 1.35 12.64
C GLU A 5 16.46 0.05 12.52
N GLN A 6 17.45 0.03 11.62
CA GLN A 6 18.39 -1.07 11.37
C GLN A 6 17.68 -2.44 11.22
N LEU A 7 16.53 -2.44 10.56
CA LEU A 7 15.71 -3.64 10.42
C LEU A 7 16.43 -4.68 9.57
N SER A 8 16.59 -5.87 10.12
CA SER A 8 17.09 -7.04 9.40
C SER A 8 16.14 -8.22 9.52
N LYS A 9 16.13 -9.09 8.49
CA LYS A 9 15.33 -10.31 8.48
C LYS A 9 16.03 -11.44 7.78
N SER A 10 16.22 -12.53 8.53
CA SER A 10 16.78 -13.79 8.02
C SER A 10 15.78 -14.93 8.15
N PHE A 11 15.86 -15.87 7.23
CA PHE A 11 15.14 -17.14 7.23
C PHE A 11 16.18 -18.28 7.24
N GLY A 12 16.44 -18.82 8.42
CA GLY A 12 17.56 -19.73 8.62
C GLY A 12 18.88 -19.03 8.31
N GLN A 13 19.62 -19.51 7.32
CA GLN A 13 20.91 -18.94 6.88
C GLN A 13 20.75 -17.89 5.75
N VAL A 14 19.54 -17.70 5.23
CA VAL A 14 19.28 -16.74 4.15
C VAL A 14 18.90 -15.39 4.73
N GLU A 15 19.76 -14.40 4.54
CA GLU A 15 19.49 -13.01 4.90
C GLU A 15 18.68 -12.35 3.79
N ALA A 16 17.40 -12.13 4.05
CA ALA A 16 16.49 -11.49 3.06
C ALA A 16 16.58 -9.96 3.13
N ILE A 17 16.67 -9.40 4.35
CA ILE A 17 16.83 -7.97 4.61
C ILE A 17 18.04 -7.82 5.53
N LYS A 18 19.00 -7.00 5.14
CA LYS A 18 20.26 -6.83 5.88
C LYS A 18 20.21 -5.66 6.86
N ASP A 19 19.87 -4.48 6.34
CA ASP A 19 19.78 -3.25 7.14
C ASP A 19 18.86 -2.28 6.41
N ILE A 20 17.70 -2.02 6.99
CA ILE A 20 16.78 -0.98 6.49
C ILE A 20 16.57 0.03 7.60
N THR A 21 16.94 1.28 7.32
CA THR A 21 16.67 2.44 8.17
C THR A 21 15.95 3.47 7.32
N VAL A 22 14.68 3.76 7.65
CA VAL A 22 13.83 4.71 6.93
C VAL A 22 12.73 5.25 7.83
N GLU A 23 12.36 6.50 7.62
CA GLU A 23 11.20 7.14 8.24
C GLU A 23 10.12 7.45 7.23
N PHE A 24 8.86 7.22 7.61
CA PHE A 24 7.68 7.56 6.83
C PHE A 24 6.91 8.65 7.57
N ALA A 25 6.84 9.84 6.95
CA ALA A 25 6.13 10.97 7.52
C ALA A 25 4.61 10.78 7.41
N GLN A 26 3.89 11.41 8.32
CA GLN A 26 2.42 11.34 8.34
C GLN A 26 1.82 12.03 7.11
N GLY A 27 0.82 11.40 6.49
CA GLY A 27 0.09 11.93 5.34
C GLY A 27 0.81 11.80 4.00
N GLU A 28 2.03 11.23 3.97
CA GLU A 28 2.76 10.97 2.71
C GLU A 28 2.30 9.69 2.02
N PHE A 29 2.36 9.71 0.69
CA PHE A 29 2.27 8.51 -0.15
C PHE A 29 3.69 8.03 -0.44
N ASN A 30 4.10 6.95 0.19
CA ASN A 30 5.44 6.38 0.03
C ASN A 30 5.36 5.12 -0.84
N CYS A 31 6.00 5.16 -2.01
CA CYS A 31 6.13 3.99 -2.87
C CYS A 31 7.44 3.26 -2.55
N ILE A 32 7.37 1.94 -2.46
CA ILE A 32 8.51 1.07 -2.20
C ILE A 32 8.71 0.20 -3.44
N VAL A 33 9.83 0.40 -4.12
CA VAL A 33 10.17 -0.30 -5.36
C VAL A 33 11.49 -1.05 -5.23
N GLY A 34 11.71 -2.02 -6.10
CA GLY A 34 12.95 -2.80 -6.14
C GLY A 34 12.79 -4.08 -6.94
N PRO A 35 13.86 -4.82 -7.19
CA PRO A 35 13.85 -6.05 -7.96
C PRO A 35 12.83 -7.08 -7.47
N SER A 36 12.38 -7.96 -8.36
CA SER A 36 11.54 -9.09 -7.97
C SER A 36 12.28 -10.01 -7.00
N GLY A 37 11.58 -10.43 -5.92
CA GLY A 37 12.19 -11.30 -4.92
C GLY A 37 13.13 -10.60 -3.91
N CYS A 38 13.34 -9.27 -4.01
CA CYS A 38 14.23 -8.57 -3.08
C CYS A 38 13.72 -8.48 -1.63
N GLY A 39 12.47 -8.88 -1.34
CA GLY A 39 11.97 -8.88 0.05
C GLY A 39 10.97 -7.78 0.37
N LYS A 40 10.38 -7.09 -0.61
CA LYS A 40 9.35 -6.03 -0.41
C LYS A 40 8.17 -6.51 0.46
N THR A 41 7.59 -7.65 0.13
CA THR A 41 6.52 -8.28 0.94
C THR A 41 6.98 -8.64 2.34
N THR A 42 8.24 -9.09 2.50
CA THR A 42 8.83 -9.38 3.81
C THR A 42 8.97 -8.11 4.64
N LEU A 43 9.48 -7.03 4.04
CA LEU A 43 9.54 -5.72 4.67
C LEU A 43 8.14 -5.27 5.12
N LEU A 44 7.15 -5.33 4.24
CA LEU A 44 5.78 -4.92 4.56
C LEU A 44 5.18 -5.72 5.72
N LYS A 45 5.45 -7.05 5.78
CA LYS A 45 5.03 -7.90 6.90
C LYS A 45 5.74 -7.53 8.21
N CYS A 46 7.00 -7.12 8.17
CA CYS A 46 7.70 -6.60 9.34
C CYS A 46 7.12 -5.26 9.80
N LEU A 47 6.86 -4.33 8.86
CA LEU A 47 6.26 -3.02 9.14
C LEU A 47 4.88 -3.16 9.78
N SER A 48 4.08 -4.11 9.30
CA SER A 48 2.72 -4.36 9.82
C SER A 48 2.69 -5.13 11.15
N GLY A 49 3.82 -5.63 11.64
CA GLY A 49 3.86 -6.49 12.83
C GLY A 49 3.31 -7.91 12.62
N LEU A 50 3.07 -8.31 11.37
CA LEU A 50 2.68 -9.69 11.01
C LEU A 50 3.86 -10.66 11.07
N MET A 51 5.07 -10.12 10.97
CA MET A 51 6.31 -10.88 11.04
C MET A 51 7.32 -10.15 11.92
N PRO A 52 7.89 -10.78 12.95
CA PRO A 52 8.94 -10.14 13.73
C PRO A 52 10.22 -10.02 12.91
N PRO A 53 10.94 -8.89 12.99
CA PRO A 53 12.29 -8.77 12.43
C PRO A 53 13.25 -9.68 13.17
N THR A 54 14.39 -10.01 12.56
CA THR A 54 15.49 -10.75 13.22
C THR A 54 16.38 -9.80 14.03
N GLY A 55 16.56 -8.57 13.55
CA GLY A 55 17.29 -7.50 14.23
C GLY A 55 16.67 -6.14 13.93
N GLY A 56 17.07 -5.13 14.68
CA GLY A 56 16.49 -3.80 14.59
C GLY A 56 15.06 -3.73 15.11
N ARG A 57 14.34 -2.67 14.75
CA ARG A 57 12.95 -2.50 15.16
C ARG A 57 12.13 -1.65 14.19
N VAL A 58 10.81 -1.82 14.27
CA VAL A 58 9.82 -0.90 13.71
C VAL A 58 9.13 -0.20 14.85
N ALA A 59 8.96 1.11 14.79
CA ALA A 59 8.29 1.91 15.80
C ALA A 59 7.21 2.79 15.17
N LEU A 60 6.01 2.77 15.73
CA LEU A 60 4.91 3.68 15.40
C LEU A 60 4.74 4.66 16.56
N ASP A 61 4.94 5.95 16.30
CA ASP A 61 4.88 7.03 17.32
C ASP A 61 5.72 6.72 18.57
N GLY A 62 6.93 6.16 18.35
CA GLY A 62 7.87 5.78 19.41
C GLY A 62 7.57 4.42 20.07
N VAL A 63 6.44 3.78 19.79
CA VAL A 63 6.08 2.46 20.33
C VAL A 63 6.51 1.36 19.38
N THR A 64 7.29 0.39 19.86
CA THR A 64 7.75 -0.74 19.06
C THR A 64 6.59 -1.61 18.59
N VAL A 65 6.54 -1.88 17.29
CA VAL A 65 5.53 -2.74 16.65
C VAL A 65 5.92 -4.20 16.83
N THR A 66 5.25 -4.91 17.71
CA THR A 66 5.44 -6.35 17.97
C THR A 66 4.28 -7.22 17.51
N ARG A 67 3.16 -6.59 17.13
CA ARG A 67 1.94 -7.18 16.59
C ARG A 67 1.23 -6.12 15.74
N PRO A 68 0.27 -6.50 14.88
CA PRO A 68 -0.46 -5.53 14.07
C PRO A 68 -1.12 -4.43 14.92
N PRO A 69 -0.69 -3.16 14.76
CA PRO A 69 -1.27 -2.05 15.50
C PRO A 69 -2.66 -1.71 14.96
N LYS A 70 -3.53 -1.20 15.84
CA LYS A 70 -4.89 -0.77 15.46
C LYS A 70 -4.90 0.40 14.48
N GLN A 71 -3.82 1.15 14.40
CA GLN A 71 -3.65 2.29 13.49
C GLN A 71 -3.31 1.87 12.06
N MET A 72 -3.04 0.58 11.81
CA MET A 72 -2.65 0.10 10.49
C MET A 72 -3.71 -0.80 9.86
N ALA A 73 -3.88 -0.68 8.55
CA ALA A 73 -4.58 -1.65 7.73
C ALA A 73 -3.67 -2.14 6.59
N LEU A 74 -3.89 -3.38 6.16
CA LEU A 74 -3.11 -4.01 5.09
C LEU A 74 -4.04 -4.52 3.99
N VAL A 75 -3.72 -4.14 2.75
CA VAL A 75 -4.31 -4.69 1.52
C VAL A 75 -3.29 -5.62 0.90
N PHE A 76 -3.63 -6.91 0.79
CA PHE A 76 -2.76 -7.94 0.22
C PHE A 76 -2.82 -7.95 -1.31
N GLN A 77 -1.77 -8.47 -1.94
CA GLN A 77 -1.65 -8.64 -3.38
C GLN A 77 -2.82 -9.46 -3.97
N ASP A 78 -3.15 -10.58 -3.33
CA ASP A 78 -4.29 -11.42 -3.74
C ASP A 78 -5.57 -10.96 -3.03
N TYR A 79 -6.19 -9.92 -3.57
CA TYR A 79 -7.44 -9.38 -3.06
C TYR A 79 -8.60 -10.37 -3.17
N SER A 80 -8.60 -11.23 -4.20
CA SER A 80 -9.69 -12.18 -4.42
C SER A 80 -9.79 -13.20 -3.30
N ARG A 81 -8.65 -13.69 -2.80
CA ARG A 81 -8.58 -14.60 -1.65
C ARG A 81 -8.80 -13.89 -0.30
N SER A 82 -8.64 -12.56 -0.27
CA SER A 82 -8.84 -11.80 0.97
C SER A 82 -10.31 -11.50 1.26
N LEU A 83 -11.17 -11.50 0.25
CA LEU A 83 -12.61 -11.29 0.42
C LEU A 83 -13.30 -12.59 0.86
N PHE A 84 -14.28 -12.45 1.76
CA PHE A 84 -15.12 -13.57 2.17
C PHE A 84 -16.18 -13.83 1.09
N PRO A 85 -16.14 -14.95 0.35
CA PRO A 85 -17.02 -15.16 -0.80
C PRO A 85 -18.50 -15.35 -0.43
N TRP A 86 -18.79 -15.66 0.82
CA TRP A 86 -20.15 -15.79 1.38
C TRP A 86 -20.71 -14.49 1.96
N MET A 87 -19.95 -13.40 1.92
CA MET A 87 -20.35 -12.08 2.39
C MET A 87 -20.53 -11.14 1.20
N THR A 88 -21.54 -10.26 1.27
CA THR A 88 -21.70 -9.16 0.32
C THR A 88 -20.57 -8.13 0.46
N VAL A 89 -20.49 -7.14 -0.47
CA VAL A 89 -19.58 -5.98 -0.35
C VAL A 89 -19.79 -5.31 1.01
N ARG A 90 -21.04 -4.95 1.36
CA ARG A 90 -21.41 -4.37 2.66
C ARG A 90 -20.85 -5.18 3.82
N GLN A 91 -21.05 -6.47 3.81
CA GLN A 91 -20.62 -7.36 4.90
C GLN A 91 -19.10 -7.51 4.98
N ASN A 92 -18.40 -7.58 3.83
CA ASN A 92 -16.95 -7.60 3.76
C ASN A 92 -16.35 -6.32 4.34
N VAL A 93 -16.90 -5.16 3.97
CA VAL A 93 -16.42 -3.84 4.44
C VAL A 93 -16.74 -3.64 5.92
N ALA A 94 -17.89 -4.11 6.40
CA ALA A 94 -18.27 -4.06 7.82
C ALA A 94 -17.46 -5.00 8.72
N PHE A 95 -16.87 -6.06 8.16
CA PHE A 95 -16.26 -7.13 8.93
C PHE A 95 -15.21 -6.65 9.96
N PRO A 96 -14.21 -5.83 9.60
CA PRO A 96 -13.20 -5.38 10.55
C PRO A 96 -13.75 -4.43 11.63
N LEU A 97 -14.93 -3.84 11.43
CA LEU A 97 -15.55 -2.92 12.38
C LEU A 97 -16.29 -3.62 13.52
N ARG A 98 -16.62 -4.92 13.36
CA ARG A 98 -17.45 -5.68 14.33
C ARG A 98 -16.87 -5.71 15.75
N ASN A 99 -15.55 -5.66 15.87
CA ASN A 99 -14.84 -5.74 17.16
C ASN A 99 -14.33 -4.38 17.66
N LYS A 100 -14.74 -3.27 17.02
CA LYS A 100 -14.36 -1.90 17.46
C LYS A 100 -15.23 -1.33 18.57
N GLY A 101 -16.31 -2.02 18.97
CA GLY A 101 -17.25 -1.50 19.97
C GLY A 101 -18.13 -0.35 19.49
N LEU A 102 -18.24 -0.15 18.18
CA LEU A 102 -19.03 0.92 17.56
C LEU A 102 -20.52 0.58 17.55
N ALA A 103 -21.37 1.61 17.62
CA ALA A 103 -22.81 1.46 17.43
C ALA A 103 -23.11 0.98 15.99
N LYS A 104 -24.23 0.23 15.81
CA LYS A 104 -24.62 -0.26 14.47
C LYS A 104 -24.81 0.86 13.46
N SER A 105 -25.36 2.00 13.85
CA SER A 105 -25.53 3.17 13.00
C SER A 105 -24.19 3.72 12.52
N GLU A 106 -23.20 3.75 13.38
CA GLU A 106 -21.85 4.20 13.06
C GLU A 106 -21.15 3.24 12.08
N ILE A 107 -21.27 1.92 12.32
CA ILE A 107 -20.76 0.92 11.37
C ILE A 107 -21.41 1.09 9.99
N THR A 108 -22.74 1.29 9.95
CA THR A 108 -23.46 1.52 8.67
C THR A 108 -22.92 2.75 7.96
N ARG A 109 -22.76 3.87 8.66
CA ARG A 109 -22.23 5.12 8.11
C ARG A 109 -20.83 4.93 7.53
N LEU A 110 -19.90 4.33 8.29
CA LEU A 110 -18.52 4.09 7.84
C LEU A 110 -18.45 3.17 6.62
N VAL A 111 -19.31 2.15 6.57
CA VAL A 111 -19.41 1.24 5.42
C VAL A 111 -19.90 1.98 4.18
N GLU A 112 -20.96 2.76 4.29
CA GLU A 112 -21.55 3.50 3.17
C GLU A 112 -20.57 4.55 2.64
N GLU A 113 -19.91 5.30 3.52
CA GLU A 113 -18.88 6.28 3.14
C GLU A 113 -17.69 5.62 2.44
N ALA A 114 -17.22 4.47 2.92
CA ALA A 114 -16.11 3.76 2.29
C ALA A 114 -16.50 3.15 0.94
N VAL A 115 -17.70 2.59 0.81
CA VAL A 115 -18.21 2.02 -0.44
C VAL A 115 -18.46 3.12 -1.48
N GLU A 116 -18.96 4.28 -1.05
CA GLU A 116 -19.11 5.47 -1.90
C GLU A 116 -17.73 5.95 -2.38
N ALA A 117 -16.76 6.09 -1.48
CA ALA A 117 -15.42 6.56 -1.80
C ALA A 117 -14.72 5.73 -2.89
N VAL A 118 -15.02 4.43 -2.97
CA VAL A 118 -14.48 3.55 -4.03
C VAL A 118 -15.43 3.38 -5.22
N GLY A 119 -16.58 4.08 -5.26
CA GLY A 119 -17.54 4.05 -6.37
C GLY A 119 -18.34 2.75 -6.49
N LEU A 120 -18.57 2.02 -5.39
CA LEU A 120 -19.26 0.72 -5.39
C LEU A 120 -20.67 0.75 -4.80
N THR A 121 -21.28 1.91 -4.62
CA THR A 121 -22.63 2.03 -4.04
C THR A 121 -23.67 1.18 -4.78
N HIS A 122 -23.58 1.11 -6.12
CA HIS A 122 -24.46 0.31 -6.98
C HIS A 122 -24.29 -1.21 -6.83
N ALA A 123 -23.23 -1.65 -6.17
CA ALA A 123 -22.87 -3.06 -6.00
C ALA A 123 -22.76 -3.48 -4.52
N ILE A 124 -23.21 -2.65 -3.60
CA ILE A 124 -22.98 -2.82 -2.15
C ILE A 124 -23.56 -4.13 -1.60
N ASP A 125 -24.63 -4.66 -2.19
CA ASP A 125 -25.27 -5.90 -1.78
C ASP A 125 -24.91 -7.12 -2.67
N ARG A 126 -23.95 -6.94 -3.61
CA ARG A 126 -23.40 -8.05 -4.42
C ARG A 126 -22.36 -8.84 -3.66
N TYR A 127 -22.22 -10.11 -4.04
CA TYR A 127 -21.17 -11.03 -3.54
C TYR A 127 -19.89 -10.90 -4.40
N PRO A 128 -18.70 -11.25 -3.88
CA PRO A 128 -17.44 -11.16 -4.61
C PRO A 128 -17.46 -11.85 -5.98
N TRP A 129 -18.08 -13.01 -6.11
CA TRP A 129 -18.19 -13.73 -7.36
C TRP A 129 -19.09 -13.07 -8.44
N GLN A 130 -19.84 -12.03 -8.06
CA GLN A 130 -20.65 -11.20 -8.97
C GLN A 130 -19.92 -9.93 -9.41
N LEU A 131 -18.68 -9.74 -8.98
CA LEU A 131 -17.89 -8.53 -9.20
C LEU A 131 -16.75 -8.81 -10.20
N SER A 132 -16.41 -7.79 -11.01
CA SER A 132 -15.15 -7.82 -11.77
C SER A 132 -13.93 -7.76 -10.84
N GLY A 133 -12.74 -8.11 -11.35
CA GLY A 133 -11.50 -8.05 -10.57
C GLY A 133 -11.24 -6.65 -9.97
N GLY A 134 -11.42 -5.60 -10.78
CA GLY A 134 -11.29 -4.22 -10.30
C GLY A 134 -12.32 -3.84 -9.22
N MET A 135 -13.56 -4.36 -9.30
CA MET A 135 -14.58 -4.16 -8.26
C MET A 135 -14.23 -4.92 -6.98
N GLN A 136 -13.67 -6.12 -7.08
CA GLN A 136 -13.18 -6.86 -5.92
C GLN A 136 -12.01 -6.11 -5.25
N GLN A 137 -11.09 -5.56 -6.05
CA GLN A 137 -9.98 -4.74 -5.54
C GLN A 137 -10.52 -3.49 -4.83
N ARG A 138 -11.45 -2.76 -5.43
CA ARG A 138 -12.13 -1.62 -4.79
C ARG A 138 -12.82 -2.03 -3.47
N THR A 139 -13.40 -3.23 -3.41
CA THR A 139 -14.01 -3.77 -2.18
C THR A 139 -12.96 -3.99 -1.09
N SER A 140 -11.78 -4.51 -1.44
CA SER A 140 -10.71 -4.71 -0.47
C SER A 140 -10.16 -3.38 0.06
N ILE A 141 -10.05 -2.37 -0.80
CA ILE A 141 -9.68 -1.00 -0.42
C ILE A 141 -10.76 -0.40 0.50
N ALA A 142 -12.05 -0.50 0.13
CA ALA A 142 -13.17 -0.02 0.96
C ALA A 142 -13.15 -0.64 2.37
N ARG A 143 -12.89 -1.95 2.46
CA ARG A 143 -12.74 -2.64 3.74
C ARG A 143 -11.60 -2.08 4.60
N ALA A 144 -10.49 -1.73 3.97
CA ALA A 144 -9.34 -1.15 4.66
C ALA A 144 -9.62 0.28 5.14
N ILE A 145 -10.18 1.15 4.29
CA ILE A 145 -10.46 2.55 4.64
C ILE A 145 -11.63 2.71 5.62
N ALA A 146 -12.64 1.83 5.56
CA ALA A 146 -13.74 1.81 6.54
C ALA A 146 -13.21 1.62 7.97
N TYR A 147 -12.11 0.92 8.13
CA TYR A 147 -11.44 0.73 9.41
C TYR A 147 -10.85 2.04 9.95
N GLN A 148 -10.70 3.08 9.13
CA GLN A 148 -10.09 4.38 9.44
C GLN A 148 -8.66 4.24 10.00
N PRO A 149 -7.75 3.62 9.25
CA PRO A 149 -6.36 3.51 9.68
C PRO A 149 -5.63 4.85 9.52
N GLU A 150 -4.62 5.08 10.35
CA GLU A 150 -3.65 6.17 10.16
C GLU A 150 -2.63 5.83 9.06
N ILE A 151 -2.33 4.53 8.91
CA ILE A 151 -1.39 4.00 7.93
C ILE A 151 -2.05 2.87 7.14
N LEU A 152 -2.04 3.01 5.82
CA LEU A 152 -2.49 1.98 4.88
C LEU A 152 -1.28 1.35 4.18
N LEU A 153 -1.09 0.06 4.39
CA LEU A 153 -0.05 -0.74 3.75
C LEU A 153 -0.67 -1.48 2.55
N MET A 154 -0.01 -1.48 1.41
CA MET A 154 -0.51 -2.15 0.20
C MET A 154 0.63 -2.93 -0.47
N ASP A 155 0.40 -4.22 -0.71
CA ASP A 155 1.38 -5.12 -1.33
C ASP A 155 0.97 -5.43 -2.76
N GLU A 156 1.61 -4.79 -3.74
CA GLU A 156 1.37 -4.94 -5.18
C GLU A 156 -0.14 -4.97 -5.56
N PRO A 157 -0.94 -4.02 -5.10
CA PRO A 157 -2.40 -4.15 -5.16
C PRO A 157 -2.96 -4.14 -6.58
N PHE A 158 -2.21 -3.65 -7.56
CA PHE A 158 -2.68 -3.51 -8.94
C PHE A 158 -2.05 -4.49 -9.93
N ALA A 159 -1.27 -5.47 -9.44
CA ALA A 159 -0.55 -6.41 -10.29
C ALA A 159 -1.45 -7.28 -11.19
N SER A 160 -2.70 -7.52 -10.78
CA SER A 160 -3.62 -8.44 -11.48
C SER A 160 -4.78 -7.75 -12.19
N VAL A 161 -4.68 -6.45 -12.48
CA VAL A 161 -5.71 -5.69 -13.19
C VAL A 161 -5.19 -5.18 -14.54
N ASP A 162 -6.10 -5.00 -15.49
CA ASP A 162 -5.79 -4.40 -16.80
C ASP A 162 -5.38 -2.93 -16.69
N ALA A 163 -4.73 -2.40 -17.73
CA ALA A 163 -4.16 -1.06 -17.72
C ALA A 163 -5.19 0.05 -17.46
N GLN A 164 -6.41 -0.05 -18.03
CA GLN A 164 -7.45 0.96 -17.82
C GLN A 164 -7.99 0.93 -16.39
N THR A 165 -8.21 -0.27 -15.86
CA THR A 165 -8.63 -0.46 -14.47
C THR A 165 -7.55 0.04 -13.51
N ARG A 166 -6.27 -0.20 -13.81
CA ARG A 166 -5.13 0.27 -13.03
C ARG A 166 -5.11 1.79 -12.96
N ALA A 167 -5.18 2.50 -14.09
CA ALA A 167 -5.24 3.96 -14.12
C ALA A 167 -6.37 4.52 -13.23
N ASN A 168 -7.56 3.93 -13.33
CA ASN A 168 -8.69 4.32 -12.49
C ASN A 168 -8.47 4.03 -10.99
N LEU A 169 -7.69 3.00 -10.64
CA LEU A 169 -7.35 2.69 -9.25
C LEU A 169 -6.24 3.60 -8.71
N GLU A 170 -5.29 4.01 -9.55
CA GLU A 170 -4.29 5.02 -9.22
C GLU A 170 -4.96 6.35 -8.84
N ASP A 171 -5.86 6.86 -9.68
CA ASP A 171 -6.60 8.09 -9.40
C ASP A 171 -7.49 7.96 -8.16
N LEU A 172 -8.11 6.81 -7.96
CA LEU A 172 -8.86 6.49 -6.76
C LEU A 172 -7.97 6.59 -5.51
N MET A 173 -6.76 6.05 -5.54
CA MET A 173 -5.85 6.10 -4.37
C MET A 173 -5.41 7.53 -4.04
N LEU A 174 -5.15 8.37 -5.03
CA LEU A 174 -4.89 9.80 -4.82
C LEU A 174 -6.07 10.50 -4.17
N SER A 175 -7.30 10.22 -4.63
CA SER A 175 -8.52 10.78 -4.04
C SER A 175 -8.75 10.32 -2.60
N ILE A 176 -8.49 9.03 -2.31
CA ILE A 176 -8.57 8.46 -0.96
C ILE A 176 -7.54 9.13 -0.04
N LYS A 177 -6.28 9.26 -0.49
CA LYS A 177 -5.26 9.99 0.28
C LYS A 177 -5.71 11.40 0.62
N ALA A 178 -6.19 12.15 -0.37
CA ALA A 178 -6.67 13.52 -0.18
C ALA A 178 -7.87 13.60 0.78
N ARG A 179 -8.82 12.66 0.67
CA ARG A 179 -10.03 12.63 1.51
C ARG A 179 -9.76 12.26 2.97
N TYR A 180 -8.88 11.29 3.21
CA TYR A 180 -8.68 10.72 4.55
C TYR A 180 -7.38 11.16 5.25
N GLY A 181 -6.44 11.78 4.53
CA GLY A 181 -5.18 12.29 5.11
C GLY A 181 -4.26 11.20 5.67
N MET A 182 -4.48 9.94 5.29
CA MET A 182 -3.70 8.80 5.81
C MET A 182 -2.32 8.72 5.18
N THR A 183 -1.39 8.10 5.89
CA THR A 183 -0.09 7.70 5.34
C THR A 183 -0.26 6.42 4.53
N ILE A 184 0.27 6.38 3.31
CA ILE A 184 0.19 5.19 2.46
C ILE A 184 1.60 4.66 2.20
N LEU A 185 1.81 3.36 2.43
CA LEU A 185 2.99 2.62 2.02
C LEU A 185 2.56 1.62 0.95
N PHE A 186 3.03 1.86 -0.26
CA PHE A 186 2.60 1.16 -1.46
C PHE A 186 3.78 0.41 -2.09
N VAL A 187 3.77 -0.89 -1.98
CA VAL A 187 4.75 -1.75 -2.64
C VAL A 187 4.30 -1.99 -4.07
N THR A 188 5.18 -1.75 -5.01
CA THR A 188 4.94 -2.05 -6.43
C THR A 188 6.24 -2.41 -7.15
N HIS A 189 6.14 -3.13 -8.25
CA HIS A 189 7.21 -3.33 -9.23
C HIS A 189 7.04 -2.43 -10.46
N ASP A 190 5.94 -1.69 -10.55
CA ASP A 190 5.65 -0.77 -11.65
C ASP A 190 6.21 0.62 -11.30
N ILE A 191 7.16 1.08 -12.13
CA ILE A 191 7.84 2.35 -11.92
C ILE A 191 6.90 3.53 -12.21
N ASP A 192 6.04 3.41 -13.22
CA ASP A 192 5.10 4.46 -13.57
C ASP A 192 4.09 4.67 -12.42
N GLU A 193 3.58 3.59 -11.80
CA GLU A 193 2.78 3.68 -10.57
C GLU A 193 3.53 4.42 -9.47
N SER A 194 4.81 4.08 -9.24
CA SER A 194 5.57 4.66 -8.13
C SER A 194 5.79 6.15 -8.28
N VAL A 195 6.05 6.63 -9.50
CA VAL A 195 6.23 8.06 -9.80
C VAL A 195 4.89 8.78 -9.83
N TYR A 196 3.83 8.13 -10.35
CA TYR A 196 2.51 8.73 -10.44
C TYR A 196 1.83 8.91 -9.07
N LEU A 197 1.98 7.96 -8.16
CA LEU A 197 1.32 7.96 -6.85
C LEU A 197 2.15 8.60 -5.74
N GLY A 198 3.48 8.40 -5.77
CA GLY A 198 4.35 8.73 -4.66
C GLY A 198 4.52 10.23 -4.42
N ASP A 199 4.64 10.61 -3.15
CA ASP A 199 5.32 11.83 -2.73
C ASP A 199 6.82 11.51 -2.54
N ARG A 200 7.10 10.25 -2.14
CA ARG A 200 8.45 9.70 -1.99
C ARG A 200 8.53 8.29 -2.56
N ILE A 201 9.70 7.94 -3.10
CA ILE A 201 10.00 6.61 -3.60
C ILE A 201 11.21 6.07 -2.83
N VAL A 202 11.03 4.91 -2.19
CA VAL A 202 12.11 4.16 -1.53
C VAL A 202 12.54 3.06 -2.48
N VAL A 203 13.74 3.19 -3.03
CA VAL A 203 14.35 2.21 -3.93
C VAL A 203 15.14 1.21 -3.11
N LEU A 204 14.81 -0.06 -3.25
CA LEU A 204 15.47 -1.18 -2.57
C LEU A 204 16.45 -1.90 -3.49
N SER A 205 17.56 -2.37 -2.93
CA SER A 205 18.53 -3.23 -3.63
C SER A 205 17.98 -4.63 -3.86
N SER A 206 18.72 -5.49 -4.58
CA SER A 206 18.54 -6.94 -4.55
C SER A 206 18.83 -7.49 -3.14
N SER A 207 18.45 -8.77 -2.91
CA SER A 207 18.69 -9.45 -1.62
C SER A 207 20.20 -9.79 -1.45
N PRO A 208 20.78 -9.56 -0.27
CA PRO A 208 20.21 -9.01 0.97
C PRO A 208 19.84 -7.52 0.85
N THR A 209 18.58 -7.23 1.11
CA THR A 209 17.98 -5.93 0.79
C THR A 209 18.45 -4.83 1.74
N VAL A 210 18.81 -3.69 1.14
CA VAL A 210 19.04 -2.41 1.82
C VAL A 210 18.26 -1.30 1.09
N VAL A 211 18.12 -0.15 1.74
CA VAL A 211 17.65 1.06 1.03
C VAL A 211 18.80 1.58 0.18
N GLN A 212 18.61 1.60 -1.13
CA GLN A 212 19.58 2.11 -2.08
C GLN A 212 19.47 3.63 -2.22
N GLU A 213 18.24 4.12 -2.37
CA GLU A 213 17.98 5.55 -2.49
C GLU A 213 16.57 5.88 -1.99
N ILE A 214 16.39 7.12 -1.55
CA ILE A 214 15.08 7.69 -1.23
C ILE A 214 14.91 8.96 -2.05
N LEU A 215 13.93 8.97 -2.94
CA LEU A 215 13.64 10.08 -3.85
C LEU A 215 12.39 10.83 -3.39
N THR A 216 12.44 12.17 -3.44
CA THR A 216 11.26 13.01 -3.36
C THR A 216 10.68 13.18 -4.77
N VAL A 217 9.36 13.13 -4.90
CA VAL A 217 8.65 13.30 -6.16
C VAL A 217 8.04 14.71 -6.21
N PRO A 218 8.69 15.69 -6.86
CA PRO A 218 8.25 17.08 -6.88
C PRO A 218 7.20 17.32 -7.98
N LEU A 219 6.23 16.43 -8.12
CA LEU A 219 5.10 16.58 -9.03
C LEU A 219 3.94 17.31 -8.35
N PRO A 220 3.07 18.00 -9.11
CA PRO A 220 1.87 18.63 -8.57
C PRO A 220 0.98 17.65 -7.79
N VAL A 221 0.28 18.14 -6.75
CA VAL A 221 -0.64 17.31 -5.97
C VAL A 221 -1.81 16.80 -6.82
N ALA A 222 -2.38 17.68 -7.68
CA ALA A 222 -3.37 17.29 -8.67
C ALA A 222 -2.65 16.62 -9.85
N ARG A 223 -2.96 15.36 -10.08
CA ARG A 223 -2.36 14.54 -11.14
C ARG A 223 -3.41 14.06 -12.12
N ASP A 224 -3.00 13.92 -13.37
CA ASP A 224 -3.81 13.43 -14.49
C ASP A 224 -3.03 12.37 -15.25
N GLN A 225 -3.70 11.32 -15.67
CA GLN A 225 -3.08 10.14 -16.31
C GLN A 225 -2.32 10.44 -17.60
N ILE A 226 -2.67 11.52 -18.30
CA ILE A 226 -2.04 11.92 -19.54
C ILE A 226 -0.99 13.01 -19.25
N THR A 227 -1.44 14.16 -18.79
CA THR A 227 -0.57 15.35 -18.67
C THR A 227 0.53 15.18 -17.64
N THR A 228 0.27 14.47 -16.53
CA THR A 228 1.34 14.20 -15.54
C THR A 228 2.38 13.22 -16.10
N LYS A 229 1.95 12.19 -16.85
CA LYS A 229 2.90 11.21 -17.43
C LYS A 229 3.68 11.77 -18.63
N GLU A 230 3.23 12.87 -19.23
CA GLU A 230 3.97 13.62 -20.26
C GLU A 230 4.93 14.67 -19.67
N ASP A 231 4.84 14.98 -18.37
CA ASP A 231 5.70 15.98 -17.72
C ASP A 231 7.17 15.55 -17.77
N PRO A 232 8.10 16.44 -18.17
CA PRO A 232 9.52 16.14 -18.19
C PRO A 232 10.09 15.67 -16.85
N GLN A 233 9.56 16.13 -15.71
CA GLN A 233 9.97 15.67 -14.38
C GLN A 233 9.53 14.23 -14.12
N PHE A 234 8.33 13.85 -14.55
CA PHE A 234 7.86 12.47 -14.49
C PHE A 234 8.77 11.55 -15.29
N LEU A 235 9.06 11.89 -16.53
CA LEU A 235 9.94 11.11 -17.43
C LEU A 235 11.36 11.00 -16.89
N HIS A 236 11.87 12.06 -16.28
CA HIS A 236 13.19 12.06 -15.63
C HIS A 236 13.22 11.11 -14.43
N LEU A 237 12.28 11.23 -13.50
CA LEU A 237 12.16 10.38 -12.31
C LEU A 237 12.00 8.91 -12.70
N ARG A 238 11.08 8.62 -13.63
CA ARG A 238 10.86 7.28 -14.17
C ARG A 238 12.17 6.66 -14.67
N SER A 239 12.92 7.41 -15.49
CA SER A 239 14.19 6.96 -16.06
C SER A 239 15.26 6.79 -14.98
N HIS A 240 15.25 7.62 -13.94
CA HIS A 240 16.17 7.52 -12.82
C HIS A 240 15.88 6.26 -11.99
N VAL A 241 14.63 6.08 -11.54
CA VAL A 241 14.22 4.89 -10.78
C VAL A 241 14.49 3.60 -11.55
N PHE A 242 14.26 3.60 -12.88
CA PHE A 242 14.58 2.45 -13.72
C PHE A 242 16.07 2.10 -13.68
N ARG A 243 16.95 3.11 -13.80
CA ARG A 243 18.41 2.88 -13.74
C ARG A 243 18.85 2.34 -12.40
N GLU A 244 18.31 2.86 -11.31
CA GLU A 244 18.61 2.39 -9.95
C GLU A 244 18.20 0.93 -9.75
N ILE A 245 17.00 0.53 -10.21
CA ILE A 245 16.55 -0.87 -10.14
C ILE A 245 17.43 -1.79 -11.00
N MET A 246 17.83 -1.34 -12.20
CA MET A 246 18.71 -2.14 -13.07
C MET A 246 20.11 -2.28 -12.47
N ALA A 247 20.66 -1.21 -11.87
CA ALA A 247 21.94 -1.26 -11.17
C ALA A 247 21.88 -2.24 -9.98
N ALA A 248 20.77 -2.24 -9.24
CA ALA A 248 20.54 -3.16 -8.13
C ALA A 248 20.44 -4.65 -8.55
N GLN A 249 20.10 -4.94 -9.79
CA GLN A 249 20.04 -6.32 -10.33
C GLN A 249 21.40 -6.81 -10.84
N ALA A 250 22.32 -5.90 -11.18
CA ALA A 250 23.60 -6.23 -11.76
C ALA A 250 24.71 -6.49 -10.71
N GLY A 251 24.50 -6.10 -9.47
CA GLY A 251 25.40 -6.30 -8.33
C GLY A 251 24.96 -7.46 -7.43
#